data_747757e73292dcbcd19ed6d02f4e7854
#
_entry.id   747757e73292dcbcd19ed6d02f4e7854
#
_cell.length_a   1.000
_cell.length_b   1.000
_cell.length_c   1.000
_cell.angle_alpha   90.00
_cell.angle_beta   90.00
_cell.angle_gamma   90.00
#
_symmetry.space_group_name_H-M   'P 1'
#
loop_
_entity.id
_entity.type
_entity.pdbx_description
1 polymer ?
#
loop_
_entity_poly.entity_id
_entity_poly.type
_entity_poly.pdbx_seq_one_letter_code
_entity_poly.pdbx_strand_id
1 'polypeptide(L)'
;MICGSQNNEKKGTDMRKLDNLLLTRRQALAAGAGTIAAAGLFGLAACDSSDTSSSTASSSSSSSSSDASSASTDLDIDAYDSLIAGGATADDAAISANAWAKKIKDAGTFRVGGTRTSTLFSLLNETDNKVRGFDAGLYQLLARYILGDETKLDLTQVTSDTRESVLQNDQVDAVFATYSITDSRKKVISFAGPYFVSQQAILVLADNTDINSVDDLAGKNVAVQSGSTGPSIVSELAPDAKQQEFSTDEEARQALEQGRVDAYVIDETLQMGSVVKNPGKYRIAGDPFGPDDPYGIGLPLGSDGVDFVNAWLKSIEDDGTWEQLWKIAIGDRTGLDNAPEPPVIEA
;
A
#
# COMPACT_ATOMS: atom_id res chain seq x y z
N MET A 1 33.86 31.86 -17.77
CA MET A 1 32.72 31.83 -16.83
C MET A 1 32.21 30.39 -16.80
N ILE A 2 32.46 29.71 -15.71
CA ILE A 2 32.27 28.27 -15.56
C ILE A 2 30.85 28.10 -15.02
N CYS A 3 29.97 27.43 -15.78
CA CYS A 3 28.64 27.05 -15.35
C CYS A 3 28.74 25.71 -14.64
N GLY A 4 28.54 25.71 -13.33
CA GLY A 4 28.53 24.48 -12.52
C GLY A 4 27.27 23.69 -12.75
N SER A 5 27.45 22.45 -13.18
CA SER A 5 26.41 21.41 -13.19
C SER A 5 26.16 20.98 -11.76
N GLN A 6 24.97 21.24 -11.23
CA GLN A 6 24.53 20.64 -9.97
C GLN A 6 24.00 19.24 -10.28
N ASN A 7 24.74 18.25 -9.83
CA ASN A 7 24.27 16.87 -9.74
C ASN A 7 23.12 16.79 -8.73
N ASN A 8 21.93 16.58 -9.22
CA ASN A 8 20.78 16.20 -8.41
C ASN A 8 20.91 14.68 -8.18
N GLU A 9 21.58 14.28 -7.11
CA GLU A 9 21.56 12.90 -6.64
C GLU A 9 20.13 12.59 -6.15
N LYS A 10 19.38 11.89 -6.97
CA LYS A 10 18.09 11.30 -6.60
C LYS A 10 18.33 10.35 -5.42
N LYS A 11 17.84 10.72 -4.25
CA LYS A 11 17.64 9.77 -3.15
C LYS A 11 16.48 8.85 -3.53
N GLY A 12 16.79 7.81 -4.28
CA GLY A 12 15.85 6.70 -4.47
C GLY A 12 15.55 6.07 -3.10
N THR A 13 14.30 5.94 -2.78
CA THR A 13 13.84 5.21 -1.60
C THR A 13 14.49 3.84 -1.59
N ASP A 14 15.11 3.44 -0.46
CA ASP A 14 15.93 2.23 -0.34
C ASP A 14 15.05 0.97 -0.29
N MET A 15 14.36 0.68 -1.38
CA MET A 15 13.47 -0.48 -1.53
C MET A 15 14.22 -1.80 -1.80
N ARG A 16 15.53 -1.73 -2.07
CA ARG A 16 16.40 -2.92 -2.12
C ARG A 16 16.37 -3.75 -0.84
N LYS A 17 15.92 -3.16 0.28
CA LYS A 17 15.72 -3.89 1.53
C LYS A 17 14.58 -4.91 1.47
N LEU A 18 13.56 -4.68 0.64
CA LEU A 18 12.42 -5.59 0.55
C LEU A 18 12.82 -6.94 -0.06
N ASP A 19 13.57 -6.93 -1.16
CA ASP A 19 14.06 -8.15 -1.80
C ASP A 19 15.04 -8.91 -0.89
N ASN A 20 15.92 -8.20 -0.18
CA ASN A 20 16.84 -8.81 0.77
C ASN A 20 16.11 -9.40 1.99
N LEU A 21 15.05 -8.78 2.48
CA LEU A 21 14.27 -9.30 3.61
C LEU A 21 13.51 -10.58 3.23
N LEU A 22 12.96 -10.64 2.02
CA LEU A 22 12.26 -11.82 1.50
C LEU A 22 13.22 -12.96 1.17
N LEU A 23 14.42 -12.67 0.68
CA LEU A 23 15.49 -13.64 0.44
C LEU A 23 16.04 -14.24 1.74
N THR A 24 16.21 -13.42 2.78
CA THR A 24 16.71 -13.88 4.09
C THR A 24 15.74 -14.85 4.77
N ARG A 25 14.42 -14.65 4.62
CA ARG A 25 13.40 -15.59 5.12
C ARG A 25 13.44 -16.94 4.42
N ARG A 26 13.75 -16.99 3.12
CA ARG A 26 13.92 -18.25 2.37
C ARG A 26 15.13 -19.05 2.86
N GLN A 27 16.22 -18.39 3.21
CA GLN A 27 17.42 -19.07 3.72
C GLN A 27 17.22 -19.65 5.11
N ALA A 28 16.42 -19.01 5.96
CA ALA A 28 16.12 -19.52 7.30
C ALA A 28 15.24 -20.78 7.29
N LEU A 29 14.36 -20.95 6.28
CA LEU A 29 13.51 -22.12 6.14
C LEU A 29 14.23 -23.32 5.49
N ALA A 30 15.28 -23.09 4.70
CA ALA A 30 16.08 -24.15 4.07
C ALA A 30 17.11 -24.80 5.03
N ALA A 31 17.45 -24.17 6.16
CA ALA A 31 18.40 -24.69 7.14
C ALA A 31 17.76 -25.66 8.18
N GLY A 32 16.44 -25.85 8.13
CA GLY A 32 15.68 -26.65 9.10
C GLY A 32 15.42 -28.12 8.72
N ALA A 33 15.90 -28.62 7.60
CA ALA A 33 15.67 -30.00 7.15
C ALA A 33 16.98 -30.78 7.09
N GLY A 34 17.39 -31.33 8.23
CA GLY A 34 18.57 -32.22 8.25
C GLY A 34 18.80 -32.90 9.59
N THR A 35 18.51 -34.18 9.58
CA THR A 35 18.93 -35.23 10.53
C THR A 35 18.10 -35.48 11.79
N ILE A 36 17.19 -36.44 11.71
CA ILE A 36 16.95 -37.39 12.80
C ILE A 36 16.97 -38.79 12.19
N ALA A 37 18.01 -39.55 12.54
CA ALA A 37 18.09 -40.98 12.34
C ALA A 37 18.03 -41.70 13.69
N ALA A 38 17.04 -42.52 13.81
CA ALA A 38 16.93 -43.83 14.46
C ALA A 38 17.43 -44.11 15.91
N ALA A 39 16.56 -44.70 16.61
CA ALA A 39 16.64 -45.96 17.36
C ALA A 39 16.38 -45.87 18.87
N GLY A 40 15.46 -46.72 19.33
CA GLY A 40 15.56 -47.33 20.63
C GLY A 40 14.31 -47.40 21.49
N LEU A 41 13.74 -48.56 21.47
CA LEU A 41 12.61 -49.11 22.23
C LEU A 41 12.77 -49.14 23.77
N PHE A 42 11.62 -49.27 24.43
CA PHE A 42 11.32 -49.85 25.76
C PHE A 42 11.31 -48.96 27.01
N GLY A 43 10.17 -49.09 27.73
CA GLY A 43 10.08 -49.13 29.16
C GLY A 43 8.93 -48.42 29.82
N LEU A 44 7.84 -49.21 30.09
CA LEU A 44 6.78 -48.87 31.05
C LEU A 44 7.36 -48.89 32.50
N ALA A 45 6.92 -47.96 33.35
CA ALA A 45 6.40 -48.26 34.68
C ALA A 45 6.17 -47.00 35.55
N ALA A 46 5.16 -47.02 36.19
CA ALA A 46 4.32 -46.41 37.18
C ALA A 46 4.99 -45.82 38.44
N CYS A 47 4.26 -44.83 38.99
CA CYS A 47 3.98 -44.48 40.41
C CYS A 47 5.12 -44.06 41.34
N ASP A 48 5.02 -42.98 41.98
CA ASP A 48 4.45 -42.62 43.29
C ASP A 48 5.24 -41.51 44.02
N SER A 49 4.50 -40.74 44.68
CA SER A 49 4.63 -39.76 45.75
C SER A 49 5.99 -39.38 46.41
N SER A 50 5.95 -38.12 46.78
CA SER A 50 6.31 -37.45 48.04
C SER A 50 7.57 -36.60 48.11
N ASP A 51 7.29 -35.32 48.43
CA ASP A 51 7.99 -34.31 49.23
C ASP A 51 9.52 -34.44 49.51
N THR A 52 10.24 -33.38 49.25
CA THR A 52 10.87 -32.53 50.27
C THR A 52 11.76 -31.44 49.65
N SER A 53 11.62 -30.22 50.20
CA SER A 53 12.33 -28.97 49.97
C SER A 53 13.86 -29.08 50.00
N SER A 54 14.55 -28.37 49.11
CA SER A 54 15.72 -27.57 49.45
C SER A 54 16.10 -26.57 48.36
N SER A 55 16.26 -25.34 48.79
CA SER A 55 16.72 -24.16 48.08
C SER A 55 18.15 -24.30 47.60
N THR A 56 18.39 -23.98 46.30
CA THR A 56 19.73 -23.52 45.92
C THR A 56 19.57 -22.47 44.82
N ALA A 57 20.09 -21.28 45.09
CA ALA A 57 20.16 -20.16 44.18
C ALA A 57 21.06 -20.49 42.97
N SER A 58 20.57 -20.29 41.79
CA SER A 58 21.39 -20.27 40.58
C SER A 58 21.11 -18.99 39.82
N SER A 59 22.15 -18.23 39.68
CA SER A 59 22.29 -17.00 38.95
C SER A 59 21.75 -17.13 37.52
N SER A 60 20.69 -16.37 37.22
CA SER A 60 20.21 -16.18 35.88
C SER A 60 21.13 -15.20 35.11
N SER A 61 21.98 -15.74 34.26
CA SER A 61 22.58 -14.95 33.17
C SER A 61 21.46 -14.59 32.17
N SER A 62 21.05 -13.34 32.21
CA SER A 62 20.20 -12.75 31.18
C SER A 62 20.99 -12.67 29.90
N SER A 63 20.82 -13.64 28.99
CA SER A 63 21.13 -13.50 27.60
C SER A 63 20.07 -12.58 26.98
N SER A 64 20.44 -11.34 26.74
CA SER A 64 19.67 -10.45 25.86
C SER A 64 19.70 -11.03 24.45
N SER A 65 18.71 -11.83 24.12
CA SER A 65 18.36 -12.09 22.72
C SER A 65 17.83 -10.77 22.16
N SER A 66 18.61 -10.17 21.27
CA SER A 66 18.09 -9.15 20.36
C SER A 66 17.06 -9.85 19.48
N ASP A 67 15.78 -9.73 19.84
CA ASP A 67 14.68 -10.06 18.97
C ASP A 67 14.77 -9.11 17.77
N ALA A 68 15.26 -9.64 16.66
CA ALA A 68 14.97 -9.05 15.36
C ALA A 68 13.45 -9.18 15.15
N SER A 69 12.73 -8.09 15.42
CA SER A 69 11.30 -7.99 15.18
C SER A 69 11.05 -8.38 13.74
N SER A 70 10.47 -9.55 13.53
CA SER A 70 9.98 -9.94 12.21
C SER A 70 8.80 -9.03 11.90
N ALA A 71 8.89 -8.24 10.83
CA ALA A 71 7.78 -7.40 10.37
C ALA A 71 6.50 -8.26 10.30
N SER A 72 5.42 -7.78 10.92
CA SER A 72 4.12 -8.41 10.81
C SER A 72 3.54 -8.05 9.42
N THR A 73 3.06 -9.05 8.68
CA THR A 73 2.33 -8.79 7.42
C THR A 73 0.90 -8.32 7.68
N ASP A 74 0.42 -8.49 8.92
CA ASP A 74 -0.93 -8.07 9.33
C ASP A 74 -0.93 -6.60 9.77
N LEU A 75 -2.05 -5.94 9.52
CA LEU A 75 -2.28 -4.57 9.98
C LEU A 75 -2.49 -4.55 11.50
N ASP A 76 -1.82 -3.66 12.22
CA ASP A 76 -2.16 -3.33 13.60
C ASP A 76 -3.48 -2.52 13.61
N ILE A 77 -4.59 -3.24 13.81
CA ILE A 77 -5.95 -2.69 13.75
C ILE A 77 -6.16 -1.66 14.87
N ASP A 78 -5.66 -1.94 16.06
CA ASP A 78 -5.88 -1.08 17.23
C ASP A 78 -5.10 0.24 17.07
N ALA A 79 -3.85 0.18 16.62
CA ALA A 79 -3.06 1.37 16.31
C ALA A 79 -3.70 2.18 15.18
N TYR A 80 -4.16 1.51 14.11
CA TYR A 80 -4.83 2.15 12.98
C TYR A 80 -6.12 2.87 13.41
N ASP A 81 -7.04 2.14 14.03
CA ASP A 81 -8.35 2.70 14.44
C ASP A 81 -8.15 3.83 15.48
N SER A 82 -7.13 3.74 16.36
CA SER A 82 -6.79 4.80 17.32
C SER A 82 -6.24 6.06 16.63
N LEU A 83 -5.39 5.91 15.61
CA LEU A 83 -4.87 7.03 14.82
C LEU A 83 -6.01 7.77 14.13
N ILE A 84 -6.88 7.03 13.45
CA ILE A 84 -8.02 7.62 12.74
C ILE A 84 -8.98 8.35 13.69
N ALA A 85 -9.34 7.72 14.80
CA ALA A 85 -10.20 8.32 15.82
C ALA A 85 -9.57 9.53 16.53
N GLY A 86 -8.25 9.63 16.54
CA GLY A 86 -7.49 10.77 17.08
C GLY A 86 -7.33 11.95 16.12
N GLY A 87 -7.72 11.80 14.84
CA GLY A 87 -7.53 12.82 13.80
C GLY A 87 -8.18 14.17 14.13
N ALA A 88 -7.60 15.23 13.62
CA ALA A 88 -8.09 16.61 13.80
C ALA A 88 -9.48 16.85 13.18
N THR A 89 -10.16 17.91 13.62
CA THR A 89 -11.41 18.39 13.04
C THR A 89 -11.26 19.83 12.57
N ALA A 90 -11.88 20.19 11.46
CA ALA A 90 -11.87 21.55 10.94
C ALA A 90 -12.82 22.45 11.75
N ASP A 91 -12.47 23.75 11.78
CA ASP A 91 -13.37 24.77 12.29
C ASP A 91 -14.60 24.95 11.39
N ASP A 92 -15.78 25.19 11.99
CA ASP A 92 -17.01 25.43 11.24
C ASP A 92 -16.89 26.62 10.26
N ALA A 93 -16.07 27.61 10.57
CA ALA A 93 -15.80 28.75 9.68
C ALA A 93 -15.05 28.30 8.41
N ALA A 94 -14.02 27.45 8.53
CA ALA A 94 -13.30 26.91 7.40
C ALA A 94 -14.20 26.06 6.51
N ILE A 95 -15.00 25.18 7.10
CA ILE A 95 -16.00 24.36 6.37
C ILE A 95 -17.00 25.24 5.63
N SER A 96 -17.55 26.28 6.31
CA SER A 96 -18.58 27.16 5.74
C SER A 96 -18.05 28.05 4.61
N ALA A 97 -16.74 28.32 4.60
CA ALA A 97 -16.08 29.13 3.57
C ALA A 97 -15.83 28.33 2.28
N ASN A 98 -15.93 26.99 2.30
CA ASN A 98 -15.66 26.12 1.16
C ASN A 98 -16.96 25.41 0.74
N ALA A 99 -17.40 25.57 -0.50
CA ALA A 99 -18.69 25.06 -0.94
C ALA A 99 -18.73 23.53 -0.99
N TRP A 100 -17.63 22.89 -1.39
CA TRP A 100 -17.50 21.42 -1.43
C TRP A 100 -17.54 20.83 -0.01
N ALA A 101 -16.74 21.34 0.92
CA ALA A 101 -16.72 20.88 2.31
C ALA A 101 -18.08 21.11 3.01
N LYS A 102 -18.68 22.28 2.76
CA LYS A 102 -20.03 22.59 3.29
C LYS A 102 -21.09 21.64 2.78
N LYS A 103 -21.09 21.27 1.48
CA LYS A 103 -22.01 20.28 0.91
C LYS A 103 -21.94 18.96 1.66
N ILE A 104 -20.73 18.47 1.98
CA ILE A 104 -20.51 17.22 2.74
C ILE A 104 -21.02 17.39 4.19
N LYS A 105 -20.71 18.51 4.84
CA LYS A 105 -21.16 18.81 6.20
C LYS A 105 -22.68 18.84 6.30
N ASP A 106 -23.34 19.52 5.37
CA ASP A 106 -24.80 19.64 5.32
C ASP A 106 -25.47 18.28 5.03
N ALA A 107 -24.86 17.45 4.19
CA ALA A 107 -25.32 16.09 3.90
C ALA A 107 -25.14 15.14 5.11
N GLY A 108 -24.20 15.42 5.99
CA GLY A 108 -23.87 14.58 7.15
C GLY A 108 -23.19 13.25 6.80
N THR A 109 -22.75 13.08 5.55
CA THR A 109 -22.03 11.90 5.06
C THR A 109 -21.06 12.32 3.96
N PHE A 110 -19.90 11.66 3.88
CA PHE A 110 -18.91 11.84 2.85
C PHE A 110 -18.98 10.67 1.86
N ARG A 111 -19.36 10.93 0.61
CA ARG A 111 -19.45 9.92 -0.45
C ARG A 111 -18.09 9.76 -1.10
N VAL A 112 -17.49 8.58 -0.97
CA VAL A 112 -16.13 8.31 -1.40
C VAL A 112 -16.10 7.19 -2.44
N GLY A 113 -15.39 7.39 -3.54
CA GLY A 113 -14.95 6.32 -4.42
C GLY A 113 -13.62 5.74 -3.92
N GLY A 114 -13.58 4.44 -3.72
CA GLY A 114 -12.36 3.76 -3.25
C GLY A 114 -12.38 2.28 -3.61
N THR A 115 -11.25 1.59 -3.39
CA THR A 115 -11.19 0.14 -3.55
C THR A 115 -11.50 -0.57 -2.24
N ARG A 116 -11.70 -1.89 -2.32
CA ARG A 116 -11.84 -2.78 -1.15
C ARG A 116 -10.88 -3.97 -1.21
N THR A 117 -9.97 -3.96 -2.17
CA THR A 117 -9.14 -5.12 -2.54
C THR A 117 -7.64 -4.84 -2.46
N SER A 118 -7.22 -3.58 -2.28
CA SER A 118 -5.82 -3.18 -2.22
C SER A 118 -5.25 -3.39 -0.82
N THR A 119 -4.35 -4.36 -0.67
CA THR A 119 -3.84 -4.86 0.62
C THR A 119 -3.23 -3.79 1.52
N LEU A 120 -2.46 -2.86 0.96
CA LEU A 120 -1.79 -1.81 1.74
C LEU A 120 -2.58 -0.50 1.74
N PHE A 121 -3.41 -0.26 0.71
CA PHE A 121 -4.06 1.04 0.51
C PHE A 121 -5.53 1.06 0.92
N SER A 122 -6.32 0.03 0.58
CA SER A 122 -7.76 0.03 0.88
C SER A 122 -8.30 -1.40 0.81
N LEU A 123 -8.24 -2.13 1.91
CA LEU A 123 -8.64 -3.54 2.01
C LEU A 123 -9.83 -3.70 2.97
N LEU A 124 -10.87 -4.39 2.49
CA LEU A 124 -11.98 -4.81 3.33
C LEU A 124 -11.54 -5.94 4.26
N ASN A 125 -11.73 -5.74 5.55
CA ASN A 125 -11.67 -6.81 6.53
C ASN A 125 -13.07 -7.45 6.65
N GLU A 126 -13.21 -8.67 6.17
CA GLU A 126 -14.49 -9.39 6.13
C GLU A 126 -15.01 -9.75 7.54
N THR A 127 -14.16 -9.72 8.57
CA THR A 127 -14.55 -10.07 9.94
C THR A 127 -15.38 -8.95 10.60
N ASP A 128 -14.96 -7.69 10.43
CA ASP A 128 -15.59 -6.52 11.03
C ASP A 128 -16.26 -5.59 10.02
N ASN A 129 -16.17 -5.95 8.71
CA ASN A 129 -16.72 -5.21 7.59
C ASN A 129 -16.19 -3.76 7.48
N LYS A 130 -14.99 -3.50 7.99
CA LYS A 130 -14.31 -2.20 7.86
C LYS A 130 -13.23 -2.25 6.78
N VAL A 131 -13.07 -1.14 6.08
CA VAL A 131 -11.99 -0.98 5.09
C VAL A 131 -10.84 -0.23 5.76
N ARG A 132 -9.60 -0.74 5.62
CA ARG A 132 -8.40 -0.14 6.20
C ARG A 132 -7.25 -0.16 5.19
N GLY A 133 -6.28 0.71 5.38
CA GLY A 133 -5.10 0.90 4.54
C GLY A 133 -4.78 2.38 4.38
N PHE A 134 -3.80 2.71 3.58
CA PHE A 134 -3.32 4.09 3.47
C PHE A 134 -4.38 5.03 2.86
N ASP A 135 -4.93 4.70 1.67
CA ASP A 135 -6.04 5.47 1.06
C ASP A 135 -7.27 5.49 1.96
N ALA A 136 -7.58 4.33 2.59
CA ALA A 136 -8.71 4.23 3.50
C ALA A 136 -8.54 5.14 4.72
N GLY A 137 -7.34 5.23 5.27
CA GLY A 137 -7.03 6.14 6.36
C GLY A 137 -7.18 7.59 5.97
N LEU A 138 -6.73 7.96 4.78
CA LEU A 138 -6.85 9.33 4.29
C LEU A 138 -8.32 9.75 4.17
N TYR A 139 -9.19 8.95 3.54
CA TYR A 139 -10.60 9.36 3.43
C TYR A 139 -11.35 9.31 4.78
N GLN A 140 -10.96 8.42 5.70
CA GLN A 140 -11.51 8.38 7.06
C GLN A 140 -11.09 9.61 7.87
N LEU A 141 -9.81 10.00 7.81
CA LEU A 141 -9.30 11.22 8.43
C LEU A 141 -9.96 12.47 7.86
N LEU A 142 -10.20 12.53 6.54
CA LEU A 142 -10.88 13.66 5.92
C LEU A 142 -12.37 13.71 6.29
N ALA A 143 -13.05 12.55 6.40
CA ALA A 143 -14.41 12.47 6.92
C ALA A 143 -14.48 13.01 8.36
N ARG A 144 -13.56 12.58 9.21
CA ARG A 144 -13.44 13.10 10.57
C ARG A 144 -13.15 14.60 10.59
N TYR A 145 -12.27 15.07 9.74
CA TYR A 145 -11.94 16.49 9.63
C TYR A 145 -13.16 17.35 9.33
N ILE A 146 -14.02 16.93 8.38
CA ILE A 146 -15.22 17.68 7.97
C ILE A 146 -16.42 17.42 8.90
N LEU A 147 -16.67 16.16 9.28
CA LEU A 147 -17.90 15.71 9.92
C LEU A 147 -17.74 15.49 11.43
N GLY A 148 -16.50 15.45 11.94
CA GLY A 148 -16.19 15.10 13.33
C GLY A 148 -16.33 13.59 13.65
N ASP A 149 -16.51 12.76 12.61
CA ASP A 149 -16.76 11.32 12.75
C ASP A 149 -16.28 10.61 11.50
N GLU A 150 -15.27 9.76 11.65
CA GLU A 150 -14.62 8.99 10.56
C GLU A 150 -15.49 7.90 9.97
N THR A 151 -16.59 7.55 10.65
CA THR A 151 -17.51 6.50 10.21
C THR A 151 -18.63 7.01 9.30
N LYS A 152 -18.79 8.33 9.18
CA LYS A 152 -19.79 8.96 8.31
C LYS A 152 -19.38 8.94 6.83
N LEU A 153 -19.20 7.74 6.30
CA LEU A 153 -18.75 7.45 4.96
C LEU A 153 -19.79 6.64 4.19
N ASP A 154 -19.93 6.97 2.90
CA ASP A 154 -20.62 6.13 1.92
C ASP A 154 -19.57 5.75 0.85
N LEU A 155 -19.04 4.50 0.96
CA LEU A 155 -17.96 4.02 0.11
C LEU A 155 -18.49 3.29 -1.12
N THR A 156 -18.34 3.90 -2.28
CA THR A 156 -18.60 3.30 -3.59
C THR A 156 -17.33 2.59 -4.08
N GLN A 157 -17.44 1.29 -4.38
CA GLN A 157 -16.35 0.53 -5.01
C GLN A 157 -16.07 1.07 -6.41
N VAL A 158 -14.81 1.41 -6.69
CA VAL A 158 -14.35 1.83 -8.02
C VAL A 158 -13.23 0.94 -8.55
N THR A 159 -13.03 0.99 -9.85
CA THR A 159 -11.87 0.45 -10.58
C THR A 159 -11.15 1.60 -11.29
N SER A 160 -10.00 1.33 -11.90
CA SER A 160 -9.29 2.32 -12.72
C SER A 160 -10.15 2.86 -13.87
N ASP A 161 -11.05 2.05 -14.43
CA ASP A 161 -11.95 2.46 -15.51
C ASP A 161 -13.16 3.29 -15.06
N THR A 162 -13.59 3.14 -13.80
CA THR A 162 -14.87 3.73 -13.34
C THR A 162 -14.70 4.97 -12.48
N ARG A 163 -13.50 5.20 -11.89
CA ARG A 163 -13.25 6.28 -10.93
C ARG A 163 -13.48 7.69 -11.47
N GLU A 164 -13.28 7.93 -12.77
CA GLU A 164 -13.57 9.21 -13.41
C GLU A 164 -15.07 9.43 -13.57
N SER A 165 -15.78 8.42 -14.03
CA SER A 165 -17.22 8.51 -14.30
C SER A 165 -18.05 8.73 -13.04
N VAL A 166 -17.68 8.16 -11.89
CA VAL A 166 -18.41 8.37 -10.63
C VAL A 166 -18.28 9.81 -10.12
N LEU A 167 -17.12 10.47 -10.35
CA LEU A 167 -16.93 11.90 -10.07
C LEU A 167 -17.74 12.78 -11.03
N GLN A 168 -17.64 12.52 -12.34
CA GLN A 168 -18.35 13.29 -13.39
C GLN A 168 -19.87 13.23 -13.24
N ASN A 169 -20.40 12.11 -12.73
CA ASN A 169 -21.83 11.90 -12.51
C ASN A 169 -22.32 12.26 -11.10
N ASP A 170 -21.50 12.96 -10.29
CA ASP A 170 -21.81 13.35 -8.90
C ASP A 170 -22.28 12.17 -8.02
N GLN A 171 -21.75 10.98 -8.27
CA GLN A 171 -22.03 9.80 -7.44
C GLN A 171 -21.20 9.80 -6.16
N VAL A 172 -20.02 10.41 -6.20
CA VAL A 172 -19.10 10.55 -5.06
C VAL A 172 -18.60 12.00 -4.96
N ASP A 173 -18.16 12.39 -3.78
CA ASP A 173 -17.60 13.71 -3.53
C ASP A 173 -16.08 13.73 -3.73
N ALA A 174 -15.40 12.58 -3.54
CA ALA A 174 -13.98 12.40 -3.82
C ALA A 174 -13.65 10.94 -4.16
N VAL A 175 -12.49 10.71 -4.78
CA VAL A 175 -11.94 9.37 -5.08
C VAL A 175 -10.54 9.22 -4.51
N PHE A 176 -10.33 8.14 -3.73
CA PHE A 176 -9.05 7.67 -3.20
C PHE A 176 -8.83 6.23 -3.68
N ALA A 177 -7.97 6.05 -4.66
CA ALA A 177 -7.81 4.75 -5.33
C ALA A 177 -6.45 4.64 -6.03
N THR A 178 -5.33 4.93 -5.31
CA THR A 178 -3.98 5.02 -5.92
C THR A 178 -4.04 5.76 -7.24
N TYR A 179 -4.59 6.98 -7.22
CA TYR A 179 -5.09 7.63 -8.43
C TYR A 179 -4.02 8.53 -9.04
N SER A 180 -3.26 7.98 -9.99
CA SER A 180 -2.21 8.71 -10.71
C SER A 180 -2.71 10.01 -11.32
N ILE A 181 -2.03 11.10 -11.02
CA ILE A 181 -2.27 12.42 -11.60
C ILE A 181 -1.68 12.45 -13.02
N THR A 182 -2.53 12.54 -14.04
CA THR A 182 -2.08 12.64 -15.44
C THR A 182 -2.76 13.81 -16.15
N ASP A 183 -2.12 14.34 -17.21
CA ASP A 183 -2.67 15.43 -18.01
C ASP A 183 -3.99 15.09 -18.68
N SER A 184 -4.22 13.81 -19.00
CA SER A 184 -5.49 13.35 -19.57
C SER A 184 -6.60 13.41 -18.52
N ARG A 185 -6.33 12.96 -17.31
CA ARG A 185 -7.29 12.95 -16.19
C ARG A 185 -7.59 14.36 -15.68
N LYS A 186 -6.58 15.24 -15.62
CA LYS A 186 -6.74 16.68 -15.26
C LYS A 186 -7.71 17.43 -16.20
N LYS A 187 -7.99 16.93 -17.40
CA LYS A 187 -8.96 17.53 -18.32
C LYS A 187 -10.41 17.26 -17.95
N VAL A 188 -10.68 16.22 -17.16
CA VAL A 188 -12.03 15.72 -16.90
C VAL A 188 -12.40 15.69 -15.42
N ILE A 189 -11.40 15.75 -14.53
CA ILE A 189 -11.56 15.88 -13.08
C ILE A 189 -10.50 16.83 -12.51
N SER A 190 -10.66 17.27 -11.28
CA SER A 190 -9.62 17.97 -10.51
C SER A 190 -8.93 17.04 -9.55
N PHE A 191 -7.67 17.35 -9.20
CA PHE A 191 -6.91 16.62 -8.19
C PHE A 191 -6.47 17.55 -7.06
N ALA A 192 -6.54 17.04 -5.83
CA ALA A 192 -5.77 17.54 -4.70
C ALA A 192 -4.56 16.63 -4.45
N GLY A 193 -3.51 17.14 -3.86
CA GLY A 193 -2.25 16.43 -3.64
C GLY A 193 -1.15 16.90 -4.59
N PRO A 194 -0.14 16.05 -4.88
CA PRO A 194 -0.12 14.60 -4.62
C PRO A 194 0.04 14.24 -3.14
N TYR A 195 -0.44 13.05 -2.75
CA TYR A 195 -0.29 12.53 -1.38
C TYR A 195 0.71 11.36 -1.30
N PHE A 196 1.12 10.80 -2.42
CA PHE A 196 2.06 9.69 -2.54
C PHE A 196 2.74 9.71 -3.91
N VAL A 197 3.87 9.01 -4.07
CA VAL A 197 4.51 8.79 -5.39
C VAL A 197 4.88 7.32 -5.49
N SER A 198 4.53 6.70 -6.61
CA SER A 198 4.89 5.34 -7.00
C SER A 198 5.65 5.32 -8.33
N GLN A 199 5.96 4.15 -8.81
CA GLN A 199 6.43 3.85 -10.17
C GLN A 199 5.84 2.51 -10.59
N GLN A 200 6.02 2.08 -11.85
CA GLN A 200 5.62 0.75 -12.27
C GLN A 200 6.58 -0.31 -11.75
N ALA A 201 6.06 -1.50 -11.47
CA ALA A 201 6.85 -2.66 -11.10
C ALA A 201 6.33 -3.93 -11.77
N ILE A 202 7.20 -4.93 -11.89
CA ILE A 202 6.90 -6.21 -12.53
C ILE A 202 6.68 -7.25 -11.44
N LEU A 203 5.48 -7.84 -11.37
CA LEU A 203 5.21 -9.01 -10.55
C LEU A 203 5.36 -10.28 -11.37
N VAL A 204 6.07 -11.26 -10.81
CA VAL A 204 6.18 -12.60 -11.38
C VAL A 204 5.94 -13.65 -10.28
N LEU A 205 5.71 -14.90 -10.67
CA LEU A 205 5.73 -16.00 -9.72
C LEU A 205 7.13 -16.12 -9.09
N ALA A 206 7.17 -16.56 -7.85
CA ALA A 206 8.41 -16.54 -7.06
C ALA A 206 9.52 -17.44 -7.63
N ASP A 207 9.18 -18.46 -8.38
CA ASP A 207 10.09 -19.41 -9.06
C ASP A 207 10.49 -18.96 -10.48
N ASN A 208 9.87 -17.91 -11.03
CA ASN A 208 10.28 -17.33 -12.29
C ASN A 208 11.66 -16.67 -12.14
N THR A 209 12.64 -17.09 -12.91
CA THR A 209 14.02 -16.57 -12.95
C THR A 209 14.34 -15.86 -14.25
N ASP A 210 13.42 -15.88 -15.22
CA ASP A 210 13.65 -15.42 -16.59
C ASP A 210 13.42 -13.90 -16.75
N ILE A 211 12.57 -13.31 -15.89
CA ILE A 211 12.21 -11.90 -15.94
C ILE A 211 12.83 -11.20 -14.73
N ASN A 212 13.77 -10.28 -14.96
CA ASN A 212 14.48 -9.55 -13.93
C ASN A 212 14.56 -8.03 -14.20
N SER A 213 14.04 -7.59 -15.35
CA SER A 213 13.99 -6.19 -15.75
C SER A 213 12.88 -5.97 -16.77
N VAL A 214 12.59 -4.71 -17.11
CA VAL A 214 11.65 -4.34 -18.17
C VAL A 214 12.07 -4.87 -19.54
N ASP A 215 13.36 -4.99 -19.81
CA ASP A 215 13.89 -5.51 -21.08
C ASP A 215 13.53 -6.99 -21.30
N ASP A 216 13.37 -7.76 -20.22
CA ASP A 216 13.01 -9.19 -20.28
C ASP A 216 11.53 -9.41 -20.63
N LEU A 217 10.73 -8.36 -20.69
CA LEU A 217 9.32 -8.43 -21.10
C LEU A 217 9.15 -8.62 -22.62
N ALA A 218 10.20 -8.44 -23.42
CA ALA A 218 10.14 -8.62 -24.88
C ALA A 218 9.64 -10.02 -25.26
N GLY A 219 8.53 -10.07 -26.01
CA GLY A 219 7.88 -11.31 -26.46
C GLY A 219 7.09 -12.06 -25.39
N LYS A 220 7.11 -11.64 -24.12
CA LYS A 220 6.33 -12.22 -23.01
C LYS A 220 4.87 -11.75 -23.04
N ASN A 221 3.98 -12.58 -22.49
CA ASN A 221 2.59 -12.20 -22.23
C ASN A 221 2.57 -11.42 -20.91
N VAL A 222 2.18 -10.15 -20.96
CA VAL A 222 2.21 -9.24 -19.82
C VAL A 222 0.79 -8.79 -19.49
N ALA A 223 0.33 -9.09 -18.28
CA ALA A 223 -0.90 -8.52 -17.76
C ALA A 223 -0.70 -7.05 -17.43
N VAL A 224 -1.69 -6.24 -17.75
CA VAL A 224 -1.83 -4.84 -17.32
C VAL A 224 -3.28 -4.59 -16.93
N GLN A 225 -3.54 -3.61 -16.07
CA GLN A 225 -4.91 -3.26 -15.70
C GLN A 225 -5.45 -2.15 -16.61
N SER A 226 -6.62 -2.37 -17.20
CA SER A 226 -7.29 -1.36 -18.01
C SER A 226 -7.59 -0.08 -17.21
N GLY A 227 -7.52 1.09 -17.87
CA GLY A 227 -7.73 2.38 -17.22
C GLY A 227 -6.63 2.84 -16.25
N SER A 228 -5.58 2.00 -16.02
CA SER A 228 -4.38 2.40 -15.27
C SER A 228 -3.35 3.11 -16.18
N THR A 229 -2.21 3.51 -15.63
CA THR A 229 -1.06 4.03 -16.39
C THR A 229 -0.23 2.91 -17.02
N GLY A 230 -0.34 1.69 -16.51
CA GLY A 230 0.44 0.51 -16.93
C GLY A 230 0.43 0.24 -18.43
N PRO A 231 -0.73 0.18 -19.12
CA PRO A 231 -0.77 -0.10 -20.57
C PRO A 231 0.07 0.86 -21.39
N SER A 232 0.02 2.16 -21.09
CA SER A 232 0.80 3.19 -21.80
C SER A 232 2.29 3.05 -21.54
N ILE A 233 2.69 2.82 -20.29
CA ILE A 233 4.10 2.69 -19.88
C ILE A 233 4.72 1.42 -20.46
N VAL A 234 3.99 0.30 -20.45
CA VAL A 234 4.46 -0.94 -21.09
C VAL A 234 4.57 -0.76 -22.62
N SER A 235 3.63 -0.05 -23.26
CA SER A 235 3.72 0.24 -24.71
C SER A 235 4.93 1.09 -25.06
N GLU A 236 5.35 1.98 -24.15
CA GLU A 236 6.51 2.88 -24.37
C GLU A 236 7.83 2.18 -24.08
N LEU A 237 7.94 1.47 -22.95
CA LEU A 237 9.21 0.96 -22.42
C LEU A 237 9.47 -0.52 -22.73
N ALA A 238 8.43 -1.29 -23.05
CA ALA A 238 8.52 -2.68 -23.48
C ALA A 238 7.60 -2.94 -24.70
N PRO A 239 7.85 -2.26 -25.85
CA PRO A 239 6.94 -2.30 -27.02
C PRO A 239 6.77 -3.70 -27.62
N ASP A 240 7.73 -4.60 -27.41
CA ASP A 240 7.66 -5.99 -27.88
C ASP A 240 6.93 -6.93 -26.91
N ALA A 241 6.47 -6.44 -25.76
CA ALA A 241 5.64 -7.20 -24.82
C ALA A 241 4.23 -7.43 -25.41
N LYS A 242 3.67 -8.62 -25.19
CA LYS A 242 2.32 -8.97 -25.59
C LYS A 242 1.34 -8.64 -24.45
N GLN A 243 0.82 -7.43 -24.46
CA GLN A 243 -0.07 -6.96 -23.41
C GLN A 243 -1.41 -7.68 -23.45
N GLN A 244 -1.92 -8.03 -22.25
CA GLN A 244 -3.29 -8.48 -22.02
C GLN A 244 -3.90 -7.61 -20.92
N GLU A 245 -4.97 -6.90 -21.25
CA GLU A 245 -5.66 -6.03 -20.33
C GLU A 245 -6.69 -6.79 -19.49
N PHE A 246 -6.74 -6.47 -18.20
CA PHE A 246 -7.70 -7.01 -17.23
C PHE A 246 -8.41 -5.86 -16.52
N SER A 247 -9.68 -6.03 -16.21
CA SER A 247 -10.49 -4.97 -15.59
C SER A 247 -10.09 -4.71 -14.13
N THR A 248 -9.56 -5.72 -13.44
CA THR A 248 -9.18 -5.64 -12.03
C THR A 248 -7.79 -6.22 -11.78
N ASP A 249 -7.12 -5.70 -10.75
CA ASP A 249 -5.85 -6.20 -10.24
C ASP A 249 -5.93 -7.70 -9.86
N GLU A 250 -7.06 -8.14 -9.29
CA GLU A 250 -7.29 -9.55 -8.95
C GLU A 250 -7.31 -10.46 -10.19
N GLU A 251 -8.00 -10.04 -11.27
CA GLU A 251 -8.04 -10.82 -12.51
C GLU A 251 -6.66 -10.92 -13.16
N ALA A 252 -5.86 -9.85 -13.13
CA ALA A 252 -4.49 -9.84 -13.63
C ALA A 252 -3.59 -10.82 -12.84
N ARG A 253 -3.67 -10.79 -11.50
CA ARG A 253 -2.94 -11.75 -10.65
C ARG A 253 -3.37 -13.20 -10.87
N GLN A 254 -4.68 -13.44 -10.99
CA GLN A 254 -5.18 -14.79 -11.31
C GLN A 254 -4.69 -15.29 -12.66
N ALA A 255 -4.57 -14.39 -13.67
CA ALA A 255 -3.99 -14.74 -14.96
C ALA A 255 -2.52 -15.17 -14.84
N LEU A 256 -1.74 -14.46 -14.00
CA LEU A 256 -0.35 -14.81 -13.69
C LEU A 256 -0.26 -16.16 -12.97
N GLU A 257 -1.11 -16.39 -11.97
CA GLU A 257 -1.16 -17.66 -11.23
C GLU A 257 -1.49 -18.87 -12.09
N GLN A 258 -2.36 -18.67 -13.08
CA GLN A 258 -2.79 -19.69 -14.02
C GLN A 258 -1.81 -19.90 -15.18
N GLY A 259 -0.72 -19.14 -15.24
CA GLY A 259 0.26 -19.21 -16.33
C GLY A 259 -0.29 -18.71 -17.68
N ARG A 260 -1.37 -17.89 -17.67
CA ARG A 260 -1.90 -17.25 -18.88
C ARG A 260 -1.05 -16.08 -19.31
N VAL A 261 -0.37 -15.46 -18.36
CA VAL A 261 0.62 -14.40 -18.58
C VAL A 261 1.91 -14.76 -17.83
N ASP A 262 3.02 -14.20 -18.28
CA ASP A 262 4.36 -14.43 -17.73
C ASP A 262 4.71 -13.43 -16.63
N ALA A 263 4.12 -12.23 -16.69
CA ALA A 263 4.32 -11.13 -15.75
C ALA A 263 3.05 -10.28 -15.61
N TYR A 264 2.98 -9.52 -14.53
CA TYR A 264 1.95 -8.48 -14.33
C TYR A 264 2.64 -7.14 -13.99
N VAL A 265 2.35 -6.11 -14.78
CA VAL A 265 2.87 -4.75 -14.59
C VAL A 265 1.74 -3.85 -14.09
N ILE A 266 1.99 -3.25 -12.93
CA ILE A 266 1.17 -2.21 -12.29
C ILE A 266 2.07 -1.45 -11.29
N ASP A 267 1.54 -0.44 -10.64
CA ASP A 267 2.23 0.34 -9.61
C ASP A 267 2.89 -0.55 -8.55
N GLU A 268 4.12 -0.21 -8.19
CA GLU A 268 4.91 -0.95 -7.19
C GLU A 268 4.18 -1.13 -5.87
N THR A 269 3.44 -0.11 -5.43
CA THR A 269 2.63 -0.12 -4.22
C THR A 269 1.62 -1.27 -4.20
N LEU A 270 1.00 -1.58 -5.34
CA LEU A 270 0.07 -2.69 -5.50
C LEU A 270 0.79 -4.04 -5.55
N GLN A 271 1.97 -4.08 -6.17
CA GLN A 271 2.79 -5.29 -6.20
C GLN A 271 3.36 -5.64 -4.83
N MET A 272 3.81 -4.65 -4.06
CA MET A 272 4.17 -4.85 -2.63
C MET A 272 3.00 -5.44 -1.84
N GLY A 273 1.79 -4.91 -2.03
CA GLY A 273 0.58 -5.45 -1.43
C GLY A 273 0.31 -6.91 -1.80
N SER A 274 0.58 -7.28 -3.04
CA SER A 274 0.44 -8.66 -3.54
C SER A 274 1.43 -9.61 -2.86
N VAL A 275 2.68 -9.17 -2.69
CA VAL A 275 3.74 -9.94 -2.00
C VAL A 275 3.44 -10.09 -0.50
N VAL A 276 3.00 -9.01 0.17
CA VAL A 276 2.63 -9.01 1.58
C VAL A 276 1.48 -9.98 1.85
N LYS A 277 0.43 -9.94 1.02
CA LYS A 277 -0.75 -10.79 1.14
C LYS A 277 -0.44 -12.27 0.89
N ASN A 278 0.53 -12.57 0.01
CA ASN A 278 0.84 -13.93 -0.43
C ASN A 278 2.34 -14.24 -0.29
N PRO A 279 2.86 -14.37 0.95
CA PRO A 279 4.28 -14.59 1.19
C PRO A 279 4.82 -15.81 0.44
N GLY A 280 5.89 -15.60 -0.33
CA GLY A 280 6.58 -16.66 -1.06
C GLY A 280 5.91 -17.10 -2.37
N LYS A 281 4.77 -16.54 -2.75
CA LYS A 281 4.07 -16.86 -4.00
C LYS A 281 4.57 -16.03 -5.18
N TYR A 282 4.88 -14.76 -4.93
CA TYR A 282 5.34 -13.80 -5.91
C TYR A 282 6.68 -13.20 -5.54
N ARG A 283 7.32 -12.58 -6.51
CA ARG A 283 8.39 -11.61 -6.34
C ARG A 283 8.19 -10.41 -7.25
N ILE A 284 8.68 -9.26 -6.83
CA ILE A 284 8.87 -8.11 -7.70
C ILE A 284 10.18 -8.33 -8.45
N ALA A 285 10.16 -8.18 -9.77
CA ALA A 285 11.29 -8.44 -10.65
C ALA A 285 11.98 -7.13 -11.04
N GLY A 286 13.23 -7.00 -10.65
CA GLY A 286 14.06 -5.83 -10.91
C GLY A 286 13.67 -4.61 -10.08
N ASP A 287 14.23 -3.46 -10.46
CA ASP A 287 13.91 -2.17 -9.86
C ASP A 287 12.59 -1.61 -10.46
N PRO A 288 11.86 -0.75 -9.74
CA PRO A 288 10.76 0.02 -10.30
C PRO A 288 11.19 0.82 -11.52
N PHE A 289 10.29 1.01 -12.47
CA PHE A 289 10.61 1.62 -13.74
C PHE A 289 9.53 2.60 -14.23
N GLY A 290 9.87 3.35 -15.26
CA GLY A 290 9.01 4.38 -15.81
C GLY A 290 9.12 5.73 -15.08
N PRO A 291 8.27 6.69 -15.41
CA PRO A 291 8.24 7.98 -14.74
C PRO A 291 7.68 7.85 -13.32
N ASP A 292 7.97 8.86 -12.49
CA ASP A 292 7.30 9.02 -11.20
C ASP A 292 5.78 9.09 -11.43
N ASP A 293 5.03 8.37 -10.60
CA ASP A 293 3.57 8.25 -10.68
C ASP A 293 2.95 8.86 -9.41
N PRO A 294 2.69 10.19 -9.41
CA PRO A 294 2.10 10.88 -8.26
C PRO A 294 0.62 10.51 -8.11
N TYR A 295 0.22 10.12 -6.89
CA TYR A 295 -1.17 9.85 -6.54
C TYR A 295 -1.85 11.09 -5.98
N GLY A 296 -3.01 11.42 -6.52
CA GLY A 296 -3.86 12.50 -6.05
C GLY A 296 -5.24 12.03 -5.60
N ILE A 297 -5.90 12.89 -4.87
CA ILE A 297 -7.30 12.73 -4.49
C ILE A 297 -8.14 13.33 -5.61
N GLY A 298 -8.91 12.49 -6.31
CA GLY A 298 -9.81 12.93 -7.38
C GLY A 298 -11.02 13.67 -6.82
N LEU A 299 -11.33 14.82 -7.42
CA LEU A 299 -12.46 15.69 -7.09
C LEU A 299 -13.24 16.07 -8.36
N PRO A 300 -14.51 16.48 -8.25
CA PRO A 300 -15.24 17.01 -9.42
C PRO A 300 -14.46 18.13 -10.11
N LEU A 301 -14.55 18.20 -11.43
CA LEU A 301 -13.83 19.21 -12.22
C LEU A 301 -14.17 20.64 -11.77
N GLY A 302 -13.14 21.43 -11.46
CA GLY A 302 -13.29 22.81 -11.00
C GLY A 302 -13.79 22.95 -9.57
N SER A 303 -13.75 21.89 -8.76
CA SER A 303 -14.15 21.93 -7.34
C SER A 303 -13.24 22.85 -6.53
N ASP A 304 -13.83 23.71 -5.71
CA ASP A 304 -13.12 24.49 -4.67
C ASP A 304 -12.60 23.61 -3.53
N GLY A 305 -13.03 22.35 -3.49
CA GLY A 305 -12.52 21.33 -2.57
C GLY A 305 -11.02 21.04 -2.73
N VAL A 306 -10.40 21.36 -3.88
CA VAL A 306 -8.96 21.17 -4.10
C VAL A 306 -8.14 21.91 -3.06
N ASP A 307 -8.40 23.20 -2.88
CA ASP A 307 -7.67 24.04 -1.91
C ASP A 307 -7.90 23.58 -0.47
N PHE A 308 -9.15 23.18 -0.15
CA PHE A 308 -9.51 22.71 1.18
C PHE A 308 -8.79 21.39 1.51
N VAL A 309 -8.77 20.44 0.57
CA VAL A 309 -8.11 19.14 0.73
C VAL A 309 -6.58 19.30 0.76
N ASN A 310 -6.02 20.18 -0.07
CA ASN A 310 -4.57 20.49 -0.04
C ASN A 310 -4.14 21.08 1.31
N ALA A 311 -4.92 22.00 1.86
CA ALA A 311 -4.64 22.58 3.18
C ALA A 311 -4.73 21.52 4.29
N TRP A 312 -5.72 20.60 4.20
CA TRP A 312 -5.85 19.48 5.12
C TRP A 312 -4.69 18.47 4.97
N LEU A 313 -4.31 18.08 3.74
CA LEU A 313 -3.17 17.18 3.49
C LEU A 313 -1.90 17.74 4.13
N LYS A 314 -1.64 19.04 3.87
CA LYS A 314 -0.49 19.69 4.47
C LYS A 314 -0.54 19.66 6.00
N SER A 315 -1.70 19.81 6.62
CA SER A 315 -1.82 19.77 8.08
C SER A 315 -1.47 18.41 8.67
N ILE A 316 -1.89 17.31 8.01
CA ILE A 316 -1.57 15.95 8.48
C ILE A 316 -0.14 15.52 8.15
N GLU A 317 0.52 16.16 7.18
CA GLU A 317 1.96 16.03 6.93
C GLU A 317 2.75 16.76 8.02
N ASP A 318 2.39 18.01 8.31
CA ASP A 318 3.08 18.87 9.29
C ASP A 318 2.98 18.34 10.73
N ASP A 319 1.87 17.69 11.11
CA ASP A 319 1.65 17.13 12.45
C ASP A 319 2.11 15.66 12.60
N GLY A 320 2.58 15.04 11.51
CA GLY A 320 3.09 13.67 11.49
C GLY A 320 2.02 12.58 11.39
N THR A 321 0.75 12.92 11.23
CA THR A 321 -0.35 11.95 11.06
C THR A 321 -0.17 11.13 9.77
N TRP A 322 0.28 11.79 8.68
CA TRP A 322 0.57 11.12 7.41
C TRP A 322 1.66 10.05 7.57
N GLU A 323 2.76 10.38 8.25
CA GLU A 323 3.88 9.46 8.49
C GLU A 323 3.45 8.28 9.37
N GLN A 324 2.67 8.53 10.42
CA GLN A 324 2.14 7.48 11.29
C GLN A 324 1.19 6.54 10.53
N LEU A 325 0.32 7.10 9.69
CA LEU A 325 -0.57 6.31 8.84
C LEU A 325 0.23 5.45 7.86
N TRP A 326 1.25 6.04 7.20
CA TRP A 326 2.14 5.30 6.31
C TRP A 326 2.83 4.16 7.06
N LYS A 327 3.37 4.45 8.23
CA LYS A 327 4.07 3.45 9.05
C LYS A 327 3.17 2.25 9.36
N ILE A 328 1.95 2.49 9.86
CA ILE A 328 1.01 1.43 10.23
C ILE A 328 0.52 0.66 9.00
N ALA A 329 0.11 1.37 7.94
CA ALA A 329 -0.51 0.75 6.77
C ALA A 329 0.49 0.06 5.84
N ILE A 330 1.73 0.59 5.73
CA ILE A 330 2.72 0.16 4.75
C ILE A 330 4.02 -0.28 5.43
N GLY A 331 4.69 0.60 6.18
CA GLY A 331 6.03 0.39 6.70
C GLY A 331 6.15 -0.90 7.53
N ASP A 332 5.37 -1.03 8.58
CA ASP A 332 5.41 -2.17 9.50
C ASP A 332 5.07 -3.50 8.81
N ARG A 333 4.26 -3.46 7.74
CA ARG A 333 3.82 -4.62 6.99
C ARG A 333 4.78 -5.07 5.89
N THR A 334 5.57 -4.12 5.37
CA THR A 334 6.54 -4.37 4.30
C THR A 334 7.97 -4.49 4.82
N GLY A 335 8.21 -4.09 6.07
CA GLY A 335 9.54 -4.03 6.68
C GLY A 335 10.37 -2.82 6.21
N LEU A 336 9.72 -1.79 5.68
CA LEU A 336 10.34 -0.51 5.37
C LEU A 336 10.40 0.35 6.64
N ASP A 337 11.61 0.70 7.07
CA ASP A 337 11.83 1.40 8.35
C ASP A 337 11.46 2.89 8.32
N ASN A 338 11.52 3.51 7.13
CA ASN A 338 11.36 4.96 6.99
C ASN A 338 10.28 5.27 5.96
N ALA A 339 9.38 6.17 6.31
CA ALA A 339 8.46 6.76 5.35
C ALA A 339 9.25 7.56 4.30
N PRO A 340 8.80 7.57 3.03
CA PRO A 340 9.30 8.55 2.08
C PRO A 340 8.92 9.96 2.55
N GLU A 341 9.66 10.97 2.10
CA GLU A 341 9.20 12.35 2.30
C GLU A 341 7.86 12.53 1.54
N PRO A 342 6.83 13.14 2.17
CA PRO A 342 5.60 13.46 1.46
C PRO A 342 5.90 14.27 0.19
N PRO A 343 5.21 14.00 -0.93
CA PRO A 343 5.44 14.77 -2.15
C PRO A 343 4.99 16.22 -1.97
N VAL A 344 5.62 17.13 -2.71
CA VAL A 344 5.22 18.55 -2.68
C VAL A 344 3.84 18.70 -3.29
N ILE A 345 2.89 19.22 -2.51
CA ILE A 345 1.54 19.54 -2.96
C ILE A 345 1.62 20.70 -3.96
N GLU A 346 1.14 20.47 -5.19
CA GLU A 346 1.09 21.51 -6.21
C GLU A 346 -0.04 22.51 -5.89
N ALA A 347 0.29 23.82 -5.94
CA ALA A 347 -0.64 24.91 -5.67
C ALA A 347 -1.58 25.20 -6.85
#